data_df86d95fc0a659ad23e19142c8530ee3
#
_entry.id   df86d95fc0a659ad23e19142c8530ee3
#
_cell.length_a   1.000
_cell.length_b   1.000
_cell.length_c   1.000
_cell.angle_alpha   90.00
_cell.angle_beta   90.00
_cell.angle_gamma   90.00
#
_symmetry.space_group_name_H-M   'P 1'
#
loop_
_entity.id
_entity.type
_entity.pdbx_description
1 polymer ?
#
loop_
_entity_poly.entity_id
_entity_poly.type
_entity_poly.pdbx_seq_one_letter_code
_entity_poly.pdbx_strand_id
1 'polypeptide(L)'
;MYSDTQLGAAHLVAAALGRALGIRVVIANVPTACTDGNTIYLPPLPVTVSTQLIAMLWGFIHHEAGHCRHSDFSVLQDLASEQDALLLNLARVFEDIRMERAHIALYPGAHRILCELVEVLVKIGFFKPPDP
;
A
#
# COMPACT_ATOMS: atom_id res chain seq x y z
N MET A 1 -18.96 -5.15 -14.57
CA MET A 1 -19.76 -4.25 -13.73
C MET A 1 -20.13 -5.01 -12.46
N TYR A 2 -19.58 -4.62 -11.34
CA TYR A 2 -19.98 -5.21 -10.06
C TYR A 2 -21.27 -4.55 -9.63
N SER A 3 -22.32 -5.34 -9.40
CA SER A 3 -23.55 -4.80 -8.77
C SER A 3 -23.23 -4.38 -7.33
N ASP A 4 -23.91 -3.37 -6.81
CA ASP A 4 -23.73 -2.88 -5.44
C ASP A 4 -23.85 -3.98 -4.37
N THR A 5 -24.55 -5.06 -4.70
CA THR A 5 -24.70 -6.25 -3.85
C THR A 5 -23.46 -7.14 -3.82
N GLN A 6 -22.47 -6.93 -4.71
CA GLN A 6 -21.23 -7.69 -4.75
C GLN A 6 -20.04 -6.98 -4.11
N LEU A 7 -20.26 -5.77 -3.56
CA LEU A 7 -19.25 -5.10 -2.76
C LEU A 7 -19.13 -5.82 -1.42
N GLY A 8 -18.17 -6.72 -1.32
CA GLY A 8 -17.91 -7.45 -0.08
C GLY A 8 -17.44 -6.56 1.05
N ALA A 9 -17.38 -7.11 2.27
CA ALA A 9 -16.93 -6.40 3.46
C ALA A 9 -15.54 -5.76 3.30
N ALA A 10 -14.66 -6.38 2.51
CA ALA A 10 -13.32 -5.85 2.24
C ALA A 10 -13.35 -4.46 1.59
N HIS A 11 -14.27 -4.23 0.66
CA HIS A 11 -14.44 -2.92 0.01
C HIS A 11 -14.92 -1.86 1.00
N LEU A 12 -15.83 -2.22 1.92
CA LEU A 12 -16.32 -1.31 2.95
C LEU A 12 -15.21 -0.94 3.93
N VAL A 13 -14.39 -1.91 4.35
CA VAL A 13 -13.24 -1.67 5.23
C VAL A 13 -12.23 -0.75 4.55
N ALA A 14 -11.89 -1.02 3.29
CA ALA A 14 -10.95 -0.19 2.53
C ALA A 14 -11.45 1.25 2.40
N ALA A 15 -12.72 1.45 2.06
CA ALA A 15 -13.32 2.77 1.94
C ALA A 15 -13.36 3.52 3.28
N ALA A 16 -13.72 2.83 4.36
CA ALA A 16 -13.78 3.40 5.70
C ALA A 16 -12.40 3.83 6.19
N LEU A 17 -11.38 2.99 5.98
CA LEU A 17 -10.00 3.31 6.36
C LEU A 17 -9.47 4.49 5.54
N GLY A 18 -9.73 4.54 4.25
CA GLY A 18 -9.36 5.67 3.40
C GLY A 18 -9.97 6.97 3.91
N ARG A 19 -11.24 6.96 4.28
CA ARG A 19 -11.90 8.14 4.87
C ARG A 19 -11.27 8.54 6.20
N ALA A 20 -10.96 7.58 7.06
CA ALA A 20 -10.31 7.84 8.35
C ALA A 20 -8.93 8.49 8.17
N LEU A 21 -8.20 8.13 7.12
CA LEU A 21 -6.91 8.71 6.77
C LEU A 21 -7.01 9.98 5.91
N GLY A 22 -8.22 10.36 5.49
CA GLY A 22 -8.44 11.52 4.65
C GLY A 22 -8.00 11.34 3.19
N ILE A 23 -7.94 10.09 2.69
CA ILE A 23 -7.45 9.76 1.36
C ILE A 23 -8.51 8.92 0.62
N ARG A 24 -8.68 9.22 -0.66
CA ARG A 24 -9.58 8.46 -1.52
C ARG A 24 -8.99 7.10 -1.87
N VAL A 25 -9.78 6.04 -1.72
CA VAL A 25 -9.42 4.68 -2.11
C VAL A 25 -10.35 4.22 -3.23
N VAL A 26 -9.79 3.70 -4.30
CA VAL A 26 -10.51 3.27 -5.50
C VAL A 26 -10.05 1.85 -5.87
N ILE A 27 -11.01 1.00 -6.23
CA ILE A 27 -10.71 -0.31 -6.82
C ILE A 27 -10.49 -0.11 -8.32
N ALA A 28 -9.37 -0.59 -8.82
CA ALA A 28 -8.96 -0.40 -10.19
C ALA A 28 -8.28 -1.66 -10.74
N ASN A 29 -8.09 -1.70 -12.06
CA ASN A 29 -7.37 -2.80 -12.69
C ASN A 29 -5.85 -2.58 -12.56
N VAL A 30 -5.35 -2.80 -11.37
CA VAL A 30 -3.92 -2.70 -11.02
C VAL A 30 -3.44 -4.04 -10.46
N PRO A 31 -2.15 -4.42 -10.67
CA PRO A 31 -1.64 -5.70 -10.20
C PRO A 31 -1.41 -5.75 -8.69
N THR A 32 -1.18 -4.61 -8.08
CA THR A 32 -0.94 -4.47 -6.63
C THR A 32 -1.41 -3.09 -6.17
N ALA A 33 -1.51 -2.89 -4.87
CA ALA A 33 -1.79 -1.58 -4.30
C ALA A 33 -0.75 -0.55 -4.75
N CYS A 34 -1.21 0.64 -5.12
CA CYS A 34 -0.34 1.74 -5.54
C CYS A 34 -1.04 3.08 -5.33
N THR A 35 -0.29 4.16 -5.48
CA THR A 35 -0.82 5.52 -5.39
C THR A 35 -0.15 6.46 -6.39
N ASP A 36 -0.88 7.49 -6.80
CA ASP A 36 -0.37 8.62 -7.56
C ASP A 36 -0.05 9.85 -6.68
N GLY A 37 -0.20 9.71 -5.38
CA GLY A 37 -0.03 10.78 -4.39
C GLY A 37 -1.34 11.39 -3.89
N ASN A 38 -2.45 11.18 -4.58
CA ASN A 38 -3.76 11.73 -4.23
C ASN A 38 -4.81 10.65 -3.96
N THR A 39 -4.71 9.54 -4.66
CA THR A 39 -5.66 8.42 -4.59
C THR A 39 -4.89 7.13 -4.39
N ILE A 40 -5.41 6.24 -3.56
CA ILE A 40 -4.90 4.88 -3.40
C ILE A 40 -5.70 3.96 -4.32
N TYR A 41 -5.02 3.21 -5.15
CA TYR A 41 -5.61 2.21 -6.05
C TYR A 41 -5.36 0.83 -5.49
N LEU A 42 -6.44 0.05 -5.33
CA LEU A 42 -6.37 -1.33 -4.91
C LEU A 42 -6.82 -2.25 -6.06
N PRO A 43 -6.21 -3.43 -6.20
CA PRO A 43 -6.72 -4.41 -7.14
C PRO A 43 -8.10 -4.91 -6.70
N PRO A 44 -8.86 -5.60 -7.60
CA PRO A 44 -10.12 -6.23 -7.22
C PRO A 44 -9.95 -7.12 -5.99
N LEU A 45 -10.85 -6.97 -5.03
CA LEU A 45 -10.77 -7.65 -3.74
C LEU A 45 -11.67 -8.90 -3.73
N PRO A 46 -11.25 -9.99 -3.04
CA PRO A 46 -12.09 -11.17 -2.86
C PRO A 46 -13.38 -10.83 -2.12
N VAL A 47 -14.45 -11.53 -2.43
CA VAL A 47 -15.73 -11.39 -1.73
C VAL A 47 -15.63 -11.94 -0.31
N THR A 48 -14.89 -13.04 -0.13
CA THR A 48 -14.70 -13.67 1.17
C THR A 48 -13.59 -12.95 1.95
N VAL A 49 -13.93 -12.50 3.14
CA VAL A 49 -13.01 -11.79 4.04
C VAL A 49 -12.31 -12.79 4.96
N SER A 50 -10.98 -12.75 4.99
CA SER A 50 -10.14 -13.47 5.94
C SER A 50 -9.38 -12.50 6.82
N THR A 51 -8.86 -12.98 7.95
CA THR A 51 -8.00 -12.16 8.82
C THR A 51 -6.72 -11.71 8.09
N GLN A 52 -6.17 -12.57 7.23
CA GLN A 52 -5.02 -12.22 6.39
C GLN A 52 -5.35 -11.10 5.40
N LEU A 53 -6.50 -11.18 4.74
CA LEU A 53 -6.94 -10.14 3.81
C LEU A 53 -7.08 -8.79 4.51
N ILE A 54 -7.69 -8.76 5.70
CA ILE A 54 -7.85 -7.54 6.49
C ILE A 54 -6.49 -6.95 6.87
N ALA A 55 -5.56 -7.78 7.36
CA ALA A 55 -4.20 -7.34 7.69
C ALA A 55 -3.48 -6.74 6.46
N MET A 56 -3.63 -7.35 5.29
CA MET A 56 -3.07 -6.85 4.03
C MET A 56 -3.68 -5.51 3.64
N LEU A 57 -4.99 -5.37 3.73
CA LEU A 57 -5.68 -4.11 3.40
C LEU A 57 -5.22 -2.97 4.31
N TRP A 58 -5.20 -3.19 5.61
CA TRP A 58 -4.72 -2.20 6.57
C TRP A 58 -3.28 -1.80 6.27
N GLY A 59 -2.41 -2.80 6.05
CA GLY A 59 -1.00 -2.56 5.79
C GLY A 59 -0.76 -1.80 4.49
N PHE A 60 -1.36 -2.23 3.39
CA PHE A 60 -1.20 -1.57 2.09
C PHE A 60 -1.78 -0.16 2.09
N ILE A 61 -2.95 0.06 2.67
CA ILE A 61 -3.57 1.39 2.71
C ILE A 61 -2.73 2.34 3.57
N HIS A 62 -2.22 1.90 4.72
CA HIS A 62 -1.31 2.71 5.52
C HIS A 62 0.00 3.02 4.79
N HIS A 63 0.57 2.05 4.09
CA HIS A 63 1.79 2.25 3.31
C HIS A 63 1.57 3.30 2.21
N GLU A 64 0.53 3.14 1.41
CA GLU A 64 0.23 4.07 0.33
C GLU A 64 -0.20 5.46 0.85
N ALA A 65 -0.92 5.50 1.97
CA ALA A 65 -1.27 6.75 2.63
C ALA A 65 -0.04 7.49 3.13
N GLY A 66 0.96 6.76 3.61
CA GLY A 66 2.26 7.34 3.98
C GLY A 66 2.94 8.01 2.80
N HIS A 67 2.94 7.39 1.63
CA HIS A 67 3.43 8.01 0.41
C HIS A 67 2.65 9.28 0.04
N CYS A 68 1.32 9.24 0.11
CA CYS A 68 0.50 10.43 -0.18
C CYS A 68 0.87 11.61 0.70
N ARG A 69 1.21 11.39 1.96
CA ARG A 69 1.52 12.44 2.92
C ARG A 69 2.97 12.91 2.88
N HIS A 70 3.91 12.00 2.65
CA HIS A 70 5.32 12.22 2.97
C HIS A 70 6.25 12.11 1.77
N SER A 71 5.80 11.58 0.64
CA SER A 71 6.66 11.40 -0.53
C SER A 71 6.49 12.52 -1.55
N ASP A 72 7.60 12.92 -2.16
CA ASP A 72 7.62 13.85 -3.29
C ASP A 72 7.62 13.07 -4.60
N PHE A 73 6.46 12.97 -5.24
CA PHE A 73 6.29 12.20 -6.47
C PHE A 73 7.03 12.80 -7.66
N SER A 74 7.32 14.11 -7.64
CA SER A 74 8.08 14.74 -8.71
C SER A 74 9.54 14.25 -8.71
N VAL A 75 10.13 14.05 -7.54
CA VAL A 75 11.48 13.50 -7.41
C VAL A 75 11.55 12.07 -7.93
N LEU A 76 10.56 11.24 -7.60
CA LEU A 76 10.48 9.87 -8.08
C LEU A 76 10.31 9.79 -9.60
N GLN A 77 9.51 10.69 -10.19
CA GLN A 77 9.34 10.80 -11.63
C GLN A 77 10.64 11.22 -12.32
N ASP A 78 11.37 12.18 -11.75
CA ASP A 78 12.65 12.63 -12.28
C ASP A 78 13.69 11.49 -12.26
N LEU A 79 13.74 10.71 -11.19
CA LEU A 79 14.61 9.53 -11.11
C LEU A 79 14.22 8.44 -12.12
N ALA A 80 12.93 8.24 -12.34
CA ALA A 80 12.44 7.28 -13.33
C ALA A 80 12.84 7.68 -14.76
N SER A 81 12.92 8.98 -15.05
CA SER A 81 13.30 9.50 -16.36
C SER A 81 14.78 9.30 -16.69
N GLU A 82 15.65 9.10 -15.70
CA GLU A 82 17.09 8.86 -15.89
C GLU A 82 17.41 7.47 -16.44
N GLN A 83 16.44 6.58 -16.53
CA GLN A 83 16.55 5.20 -17.05
C GLN A 83 17.59 4.31 -16.32
N ASP A 84 17.95 4.66 -15.09
CA ASP A 84 18.78 3.83 -14.23
C ASP A 84 17.88 3.02 -13.27
N ALA A 85 17.61 1.77 -13.64
CA ALA A 85 16.72 0.90 -12.87
C ALA A 85 17.26 0.61 -11.46
N LEU A 86 18.56 0.47 -11.29
CA LEU A 86 19.17 0.22 -9.99
C LEU A 86 19.03 1.44 -9.08
N LEU A 87 19.34 2.62 -9.59
CA LEU A 87 19.17 3.88 -8.84
C LEU A 87 17.71 4.07 -8.40
N LEU A 88 16.77 3.87 -9.32
CA LEU A 88 15.34 4.01 -9.01
C LEU A 88 14.88 3.01 -7.94
N ASN A 89 15.31 1.74 -8.05
CA ASN A 89 14.95 0.71 -7.08
C ASN A 89 15.52 1.02 -5.69
N LEU A 90 16.77 1.44 -5.62
CA LEU A 90 17.40 1.84 -4.35
C LEU A 90 16.69 3.06 -3.75
N ALA A 91 16.40 4.05 -4.58
CA ALA A 91 15.67 5.25 -4.12
C ALA A 91 14.30 4.90 -3.56
N ARG A 92 13.57 3.98 -4.19
CA ARG A 92 12.26 3.51 -3.70
C ARG A 92 12.38 2.79 -2.35
N VAL A 93 13.39 1.94 -2.17
CA VAL A 93 13.61 1.24 -0.90
C VAL A 93 13.90 2.24 0.22
N PHE A 94 14.81 3.18 0.00
CA PHE A 94 15.12 4.20 1.00
C PHE A 94 13.94 5.13 1.27
N GLU A 95 13.18 5.48 0.23
CA GLU A 95 11.99 6.30 0.39
C GLU A 95 10.91 5.58 1.20
N ASP A 96 10.70 4.29 0.99
CA ASP A 96 9.76 3.50 1.79
C ASP A 96 10.15 3.55 3.28
N ILE A 97 11.43 3.36 3.59
CA ILE A 97 11.93 3.42 4.98
C ILE A 97 11.71 4.82 5.57
N ARG A 98 12.09 5.86 4.84
CA ARG A 98 11.94 7.24 5.28
C ARG A 98 10.48 7.61 5.50
N MET A 99 9.63 7.28 4.54
CA MET A 99 8.20 7.56 4.57
C MET A 99 7.52 6.81 5.71
N GLU A 100 7.81 5.52 5.89
CA GLU A 100 7.21 4.72 6.95
C GLU A 100 7.58 5.25 8.34
N ARG A 101 8.81 5.68 8.54
CA ARG A 101 9.22 6.34 9.80
C ARG A 101 8.42 7.61 10.07
N ALA A 102 8.23 8.46 9.05
CA ALA A 102 7.44 9.67 9.18
C ALA A 102 5.96 9.36 9.45
N HIS A 103 5.41 8.36 8.77
CA HIS A 103 4.03 7.93 8.96
C HIS A 103 3.79 7.36 10.36
N ILE A 104 4.71 6.53 10.86
CA ILE A 104 4.65 5.97 12.21
C ILE A 104 4.74 7.07 13.28
N ALA A 105 5.55 8.10 13.05
CA ALA A 105 5.63 9.24 13.97
C ALA A 105 4.28 9.97 14.09
N LEU A 106 3.53 10.06 13.00
CA LEU A 106 2.19 10.68 12.97
C LEU A 106 1.10 9.73 13.49
N TYR A 107 1.20 8.45 13.14
CA TYR A 107 0.26 7.40 13.52
C TYR A 107 1.02 6.23 14.19
N PRO A 108 1.26 6.30 15.52
CA PRO A 108 2.08 5.27 16.20
C PRO A 108 1.56 3.83 16.03
N GLY A 109 0.24 3.65 15.91
CA GLY A 109 -0.36 2.34 15.64
C GLY A 109 -0.01 1.74 14.28
N ALA A 110 0.46 2.55 13.34
CA ALA A 110 0.85 2.10 12.01
C ALA A 110 2.05 1.14 12.04
N HIS A 111 2.93 1.26 13.02
CA HIS A 111 4.08 0.35 13.15
C HIS A 111 3.64 -1.11 13.20
N ARG A 112 2.70 -1.43 14.08
CA ARG A 112 2.16 -2.80 14.21
C ARG A 112 1.48 -3.25 12.91
N ILE A 113 0.69 -2.37 12.29
CA ILE A 113 -0.04 -2.66 11.06
C ILE A 113 0.93 -2.99 9.91
N LEU A 114 2.00 -2.21 9.76
CA LEU A 114 3.02 -2.45 8.74
C LEU A 114 3.83 -3.72 9.01
N CYS A 115 4.16 -4.01 10.27
CA CYS A 115 4.80 -5.27 10.64
C CYS A 115 3.92 -6.49 10.33
N GLU A 116 2.64 -6.43 10.63
CA GLU A 116 1.68 -7.49 10.31
C GLU A 116 1.57 -7.71 8.78
N LEU A 117 1.61 -6.64 7.99
CA LEU A 117 1.65 -6.75 6.54
C LEU A 117 2.87 -7.55 6.07
N VAL A 118 4.05 -7.22 6.57
CA VAL A 118 5.29 -7.92 6.20
C VAL A 118 5.20 -9.40 6.59
N GLU A 119 4.71 -9.71 7.78
CA GLU A 119 4.53 -11.09 8.24
C GLU A 119 3.61 -11.89 7.32
N VAL A 120 2.49 -11.32 6.90
CA VAL A 120 1.56 -11.96 5.96
C VAL A 120 2.22 -12.16 4.61
N LEU A 121 2.90 -11.14 4.08
CA LEU A 121 3.57 -11.23 2.77
C LEU A 121 4.68 -12.29 2.75
N VAL A 122 5.43 -12.42 3.84
CA VAL A 122 6.42 -13.50 3.99
C VAL A 122 5.72 -14.86 4.01
N LYS A 123 4.65 -14.99 4.79
CA LYS A 123 3.91 -16.25 4.95
C LYS A 123 3.31 -16.76 3.65
N ILE A 124 2.78 -15.87 2.82
CA ILE A 124 2.19 -16.25 1.52
C ILE A 124 3.22 -16.39 0.39
N GLY A 125 4.51 -16.18 0.67
CA GLY A 125 5.59 -16.33 -0.31
C GLY A 125 5.77 -15.16 -1.26
N PHE A 126 5.27 -13.99 -0.93
CA PHE A 126 5.45 -12.78 -1.73
C PHE A 126 6.93 -12.37 -1.79
N PHE A 127 7.64 -12.48 -0.69
CA PHE A 127 9.08 -12.33 -0.64
C PHE A 127 9.74 -13.68 -0.72
N LYS A 128 10.59 -13.89 -1.72
CA LYS A 128 11.43 -15.07 -1.81
C LYS A 128 12.76 -14.78 -1.13
N PRO A 129 13.29 -15.73 -0.31
CA PRO A 129 14.65 -15.58 0.16
C PRO A 129 15.62 -15.59 -1.03
N PRO A 130 16.75 -14.88 -0.95
CA PRO A 130 17.75 -14.95 -1.99
C PRO A 130 18.22 -16.38 -2.18
N ASP A 131 18.41 -16.79 -3.42
CA ASP A 131 18.97 -18.10 -3.72
C ASP A 131 20.36 -18.23 -3.10
N PRO A 132 20.68 -19.36 -2.47
CA PRO A 132 21.98 -19.55 -1.84
C PRO A 132 23.12 -19.55 -2.84
#